data_b2eab862be82544d1a9012bcd2161266
#
_entry.id   b2eab862be82544d1a9012bcd2161266
#
_cell.length_a   1.000
_cell.length_b   1.000
_cell.length_c   1.000
_cell.angle_alpha   90.00
_cell.angle_beta   90.00
_cell.angle_gamma   90.00
#
_symmetry.space_group_name_H-M   'P 1'
#
loop_
_entity.id
_entity.type
_entity.pdbx_description
1 polymer ?
#
loop_
_entity_poly.entity_id
_entity_poly.type
_entity_poly.pdbx_seq_one_letter_code
_entity_poly.pdbx_strand_id
1 'polypeptide(L)'
;MTIHIPAACEGRLLRSYLKLTLGLSTAVLAKLKNHERGILVNGERVTVRYVLHEGDILEIQDRDTPETATEHVIPCELPLSVLYEDDHIIALNKPPHMPTHPSHGHLCDTLANALAYRYAAADEPFVFRPLGRLDRNTSGVVVAGKTRAASGCLGRSLKQGLVTKRYVAILVGEMTADGTLHSLEAPIYHPSTGGIKRAVGDPETNGAVYAKTLYRVLATGNGHTLVLCQPVTGRTHQLRVHFSHLGYPILGDDIYGKASPRMDRHALHALSLSLPMPFARMREDVAEYASPLVGLNPDLPLNLPTPDGYLHTWAPLPTDMEQAVADLFPQEARLALAPTVTTLKALDVSEA
;
A
#
# COMPACT_ATOMS: atom_id res chain seq x y z
N MET A 1 18.26 3.40 14.54
CA MET A 1 18.22 1.97 14.14
C MET A 1 19.62 1.40 14.31
N THR A 2 19.73 0.25 14.95
CA THR A 2 21.02 -0.44 15.17
C THR A 2 20.99 -1.75 14.41
N ILE A 3 22.06 -2.07 13.67
CA ILE A 3 22.17 -3.23 12.79
C ILE A 3 23.53 -3.91 13.04
N HIS A 4 23.53 -5.20 13.29
CA HIS A 4 24.72 -6.02 13.27
C HIS A 4 25.02 -6.43 11.82
N ILE A 5 26.22 -6.18 11.34
CA ILE A 5 26.62 -6.48 9.97
C ILE A 5 26.90 -7.97 9.83
N PRO A 6 26.15 -8.70 8.99
CA PRO A 6 26.34 -10.13 8.79
C PRO A 6 27.56 -10.43 7.91
N ALA A 7 28.09 -11.65 8.00
CA ALA A 7 29.23 -12.15 7.21
C ALA A 7 29.07 -11.90 5.69
N ALA A 8 27.85 -12.04 5.17
CA ALA A 8 27.54 -11.76 3.75
C ALA A 8 27.78 -10.31 3.30
N CYS A 9 28.06 -9.41 4.24
CA CYS A 9 28.34 -8.00 3.98
C CYS A 9 29.81 -7.61 4.21
N GLU A 10 30.68 -8.58 4.55
CA GLU A 10 32.13 -8.38 4.68
C GLU A 10 32.70 -7.71 3.42
N GLY A 11 33.54 -6.69 3.60
CA GLY A 11 34.18 -5.97 2.52
C GLY A 11 33.30 -5.02 1.71
N ARG A 12 31.99 -4.90 2.02
CA ARG A 12 31.08 -3.98 1.32
C ARG A 12 31.29 -2.54 1.74
N LEU A 13 31.21 -1.63 0.77
CA LEU A 13 31.16 -0.20 1.08
C LEU A 13 29.85 0.15 1.80
N LEU A 14 29.96 0.88 2.90
CA LEU A 14 28.81 1.38 3.68
C LEU A 14 27.79 2.11 2.79
N ARG A 15 28.25 2.93 1.82
CA ARG A 15 27.35 3.61 0.86
C ARG A 15 26.48 2.62 0.08
N SER A 16 27.06 1.51 -0.37
CA SER A 16 26.33 0.49 -1.13
C SER A 16 25.29 -0.21 -0.23
N TYR A 17 25.68 -0.55 0.99
CA TYR A 17 24.79 -1.14 1.98
C TYR A 17 23.59 -0.22 2.30
N LEU A 18 23.85 1.06 2.62
CA LEU A 18 22.80 2.04 2.93
C LEU A 18 21.85 2.27 1.76
N LYS A 19 22.34 2.26 0.52
CA LYS A 19 21.51 2.46 -0.67
C LYS A 19 20.80 1.19 -1.14
N LEU A 20 21.51 0.08 -1.24
CA LEU A 20 21.02 -1.13 -1.88
C LEU A 20 20.32 -2.06 -0.90
N THR A 21 20.77 -2.12 0.34
CA THR A 21 20.15 -2.97 1.37
C THR A 21 19.09 -2.21 2.16
N LEU A 22 19.41 -1.03 2.69
CA LEU A 22 18.46 -0.24 3.49
C LEU A 22 17.55 0.69 2.66
N GLY A 23 17.77 0.85 1.36
CA GLY A 23 16.90 1.65 0.51
C GLY A 23 16.98 3.15 0.70
N LEU A 24 17.99 3.66 1.41
CA LEU A 24 18.11 5.09 1.67
C LEU A 24 18.34 5.88 0.38
N SER A 25 17.53 6.91 0.16
CA SER A 25 17.70 7.80 -0.97
C SER A 25 18.97 8.65 -0.84
N THR A 26 19.45 9.20 -1.95
CA THR A 26 20.63 10.09 -1.93
C THR A 26 20.39 11.33 -1.05
N ALA A 27 19.16 11.85 -1.04
CA ALA A 27 18.79 13.00 -0.21
C ALA A 27 18.82 12.66 1.30
N VAL A 28 18.32 11.47 1.69
CA VAL A 28 18.37 10.99 3.07
C VAL A 28 19.83 10.78 3.50
N LEU A 29 20.64 10.16 2.65
CA LEU A 29 22.07 9.98 2.94
C LEU A 29 22.82 11.31 3.10
N ALA A 30 22.49 12.33 2.30
CA ALA A 30 23.09 13.65 2.45
C ALA A 30 22.75 14.27 3.82
N LYS A 31 21.51 14.16 4.27
CA LYS A 31 21.09 14.63 5.61
C LYS A 31 21.81 13.87 6.73
N LEU A 32 21.85 12.55 6.66
CA LEU A 32 22.53 11.72 7.66
C LEU A 32 24.03 12.02 7.77
N LYS A 33 24.72 12.23 6.65
CA LYS A 33 26.15 12.59 6.66
C LYS A 33 26.45 13.90 7.39
N ASN A 34 25.53 14.85 7.32
CA ASN A 34 25.68 16.18 7.92
C ASN A 34 25.28 16.21 9.41
N HIS A 35 24.65 15.16 9.89
CA HIS A 35 24.26 15.03 11.30
C HIS A 35 25.37 14.34 12.09
N GLU A 36 25.70 14.87 13.28
CA GLU A 36 26.81 14.39 14.10
C GLU A 36 26.70 12.90 14.43
N ARG A 37 25.49 12.44 14.79
CA ARG A 37 25.18 11.02 15.08
C ARG A 37 24.38 10.35 13.98
N GLY A 38 24.43 10.87 12.77
CA GLY A 38 23.61 10.36 11.67
C GLY A 38 23.97 8.96 11.22
N ILE A 39 25.27 8.63 11.20
CA ILE A 39 25.81 7.30 10.85
C ILE A 39 27.01 7.03 11.73
N LEU A 40 26.93 6.00 12.56
CA LEU A 40 28.03 5.51 13.38
C LEU A 40 28.30 4.04 13.06
N VAL A 41 29.55 3.62 13.17
CA VAL A 41 29.95 2.21 13.18
C VAL A 41 30.81 1.98 14.43
N ASN A 42 30.40 1.01 15.24
CA ASN A 42 31.03 0.71 16.52
C ASN A 42 31.11 1.93 17.45
N GLY A 43 30.07 2.79 17.41
CA GLY A 43 29.99 4.02 18.19
C GLY A 43 30.75 5.21 17.61
N GLU A 44 31.56 5.01 16.56
CA GLU A 44 32.37 6.06 15.94
C GLU A 44 31.73 6.60 14.66
N ARG A 45 31.87 7.92 14.43
CA ARG A 45 31.40 8.54 13.19
C ARG A 45 32.28 8.16 12.02
N VAL A 46 31.69 7.54 11.00
CA VAL A 46 32.40 7.11 9.79
C VAL A 46 31.89 7.81 8.54
N THR A 47 32.71 7.82 7.50
CA THR A 47 32.26 8.26 6.17
C THR A 47 31.55 7.11 5.46
N VAL A 48 30.73 7.42 4.47
CA VAL A 48 30.06 6.40 3.64
C VAL A 48 31.02 5.57 2.77
N ARG A 49 32.33 5.88 2.81
CA ARG A 49 33.40 5.09 2.18
C ARG A 49 33.96 4.01 3.11
N TYR A 50 33.48 3.96 4.35
CA TYR A 50 33.86 2.90 5.30
C TYR A 50 33.57 1.53 4.67
N VAL A 51 34.49 0.61 4.85
CA VAL A 51 34.35 -0.80 4.45
C VAL A 51 33.80 -1.54 5.65
N LEU A 52 32.65 -2.16 5.48
CA LEU A 52 31.97 -2.92 6.53
C LEU A 52 32.72 -4.23 6.81
N HIS A 53 32.77 -4.61 8.07
CA HIS A 53 33.31 -5.89 8.54
C HIS A 53 32.21 -6.68 9.25
N GLU A 54 32.29 -8.00 9.19
CA GLU A 54 31.43 -8.88 9.97
C GLU A 54 31.48 -8.52 11.46
N GLY A 55 30.29 -8.44 12.08
CA GLY A 55 30.17 -8.07 13.48
C GLY A 55 30.17 -6.57 13.76
N ASP A 56 30.43 -5.71 12.77
CA ASP A 56 30.30 -4.27 12.95
C ASP A 56 28.86 -3.92 13.43
N ILE A 57 28.77 -2.96 14.35
CA ILE A 57 27.51 -2.40 14.84
C ILE A 57 27.28 -1.08 14.11
N LEU A 58 26.37 -1.11 13.13
CA LEU A 58 25.96 0.08 12.38
C LEU A 58 24.78 0.75 13.07
N GLU A 59 24.95 1.99 13.49
CA GLU A 59 23.88 2.82 14.03
C GLU A 59 23.49 3.92 13.02
N ILE A 60 22.18 4.09 12.77
CA ILE A 60 21.66 5.11 11.88
C ILE A 60 20.54 5.87 12.59
N GLN A 61 20.61 7.19 12.54
CA GLN A 61 19.50 8.05 12.99
C GLN A 61 18.38 8.07 11.96
N ASP A 62 17.57 7.04 11.98
CA ASP A 62 16.50 6.81 10.99
C ASP A 62 15.13 7.31 11.46
N ARG A 63 14.94 7.52 12.77
CA ARG A 63 13.69 8.06 13.33
C ARG A 63 13.57 9.57 13.04
N ASP A 64 12.34 10.02 13.00
CA ASP A 64 12.07 11.45 12.90
C ASP A 64 12.47 12.19 14.18
N THR A 65 12.76 13.46 14.04
CA THR A 65 13.01 14.37 15.15
C THR A 65 11.88 15.41 15.22
N PRO A 66 11.70 16.12 16.35
CA PRO A 66 10.70 17.18 16.44
C PRO A 66 10.78 18.17 15.28
N GLU A 67 11.99 18.54 14.84
CA GLU A 67 12.20 19.47 13.72
C GLU A 67 11.75 18.91 12.36
N THR A 68 11.78 17.58 12.19
CA THR A 68 11.33 16.92 10.93
C THR A 68 9.86 16.55 10.95
N ALA A 69 9.26 16.39 12.13
CA ALA A 69 7.89 15.91 12.28
C ALA A 69 6.84 17.01 12.12
N THR A 70 7.17 18.24 12.47
CA THR A 70 6.17 19.32 12.67
C THR A 70 5.86 20.13 11.42
N GLU A 71 6.56 19.93 10.31
CA GLU A 71 6.55 20.97 9.28
C GLU A 71 5.24 21.15 8.51
N HIS A 72 4.29 20.16 8.44
CA HIS A 72 3.18 20.31 7.47
C HIS A 72 1.85 19.61 7.79
N VAL A 73 1.69 18.90 8.89
CA VAL A 73 0.45 18.16 9.18
C VAL A 73 -0.09 18.52 10.56
N ILE A 74 -1.26 19.15 10.60
CA ILE A 74 -1.92 19.52 11.85
C ILE A 74 -2.41 18.25 12.56
N PRO A 75 -2.04 18.00 13.82
CA PRO A 75 -2.59 16.91 14.60
C PRO A 75 -4.09 17.13 14.85
N CYS A 76 -4.95 16.19 14.43
CA CYS A 76 -6.38 16.28 14.64
C CYS A 76 -6.89 14.94 15.14
N GLU A 77 -7.69 14.96 16.22
CA GLU A 77 -8.30 13.75 16.77
C GLU A 77 -9.37 13.21 15.83
N LEU A 78 -9.05 12.07 15.19
CA LEU A 78 -9.92 11.41 14.24
C LEU A 78 -9.89 9.89 14.49
N PRO A 79 -10.97 9.17 14.14
CA PRO A 79 -10.99 7.70 14.23
C PRO A 79 -9.85 7.07 13.44
N LEU A 80 -9.11 6.16 14.06
CA LEU A 80 -8.01 5.42 13.46
C LEU A 80 -8.14 3.93 13.74
N SER A 81 -8.16 3.11 12.70
CA SER A 81 -8.18 1.66 12.81
C SER A 81 -6.83 1.10 12.37
N VAL A 82 -6.08 0.56 13.33
CA VAL A 82 -4.76 -0.05 13.11
C VAL A 82 -4.94 -1.55 12.86
N LEU A 83 -4.40 -2.06 11.75
CA LEU A 83 -4.40 -3.47 11.39
C LEU A 83 -3.13 -4.17 11.89
N TYR A 84 -1.98 -3.47 11.80
CA TYR A 84 -0.68 -3.94 12.25
C TYR A 84 0.23 -2.74 12.55
N GLU A 85 1.07 -2.88 13.54
CA GLU A 85 2.11 -1.89 13.84
C GLU A 85 3.33 -2.54 14.49
N ASP A 86 4.53 -2.16 14.03
CA ASP A 86 5.81 -2.48 14.66
C ASP A 86 6.72 -1.22 14.69
N ASP A 87 8.01 -1.41 14.93
CA ASP A 87 8.99 -0.32 14.94
C ASP A 87 9.23 0.31 13.55
N HIS A 88 8.85 -0.35 12.47
CA HIS A 88 9.20 0.00 11.11
C HIS A 88 8.04 0.45 10.26
N ILE A 89 6.88 -0.17 10.43
CA ILE A 89 5.70 0.08 9.60
C ILE A 89 4.42 0.17 10.44
N ILE A 90 3.43 0.84 9.86
CA ILE A 90 2.05 0.80 10.33
C ILE A 90 1.12 0.50 9.16
N ALA A 91 0.21 -0.46 9.35
CA ALA A 91 -0.86 -0.79 8.43
C ALA A 91 -2.20 -0.37 9.04
N LEU A 92 -3.03 0.29 8.24
CA LEU A 92 -4.25 0.95 8.66
C LEU A 92 -5.42 0.53 7.79
N ASN A 93 -6.62 0.47 8.38
CA ASN A 93 -7.87 0.42 7.64
C ASN A 93 -8.42 1.85 7.53
N LYS A 94 -8.18 2.50 6.38
CA LYS A 94 -8.67 3.84 6.12
C LYS A 94 -10.20 3.81 5.91
N PRO A 95 -11.00 4.58 6.65
CA PRO A 95 -12.43 4.70 6.38
C PRO A 95 -12.68 5.41 5.03
N PRO A 96 -13.87 5.28 4.45
CA PRO A 96 -14.31 6.14 3.36
C PRO A 96 -14.41 7.61 3.82
N HIS A 97 -14.57 8.53 2.87
CA HIS A 97 -14.71 9.99 3.08
C HIS A 97 -13.50 10.70 3.72
N MET A 98 -12.43 9.96 4.04
CA MET A 98 -11.19 10.47 4.61
C MET A 98 -10.09 10.52 3.54
N PRO A 99 -9.54 11.70 3.18
CA PRO A 99 -8.36 11.77 2.31
C PRO A 99 -7.13 11.15 2.98
N THR A 100 -6.20 10.64 2.18
CA THR A 100 -4.94 10.09 2.71
C THR A 100 -4.02 11.19 3.25
N HIS A 101 -3.93 12.33 2.55
CA HIS A 101 -3.08 13.48 2.88
C HIS A 101 -3.86 14.79 2.85
N PRO A 102 -3.39 15.82 3.57
CA PRO A 102 -3.90 17.16 3.43
C PRO A 102 -3.85 17.67 1.99
N SER A 103 -4.88 18.40 1.61
CA SER A 103 -5.01 19.05 0.31
C SER A 103 -5.93 20.27 0.45
N HIS A 104 -6.11 21.03 -0.65
CA HIS A 104 -7.02 22.18 -0.61
C HIS A 104 -8.43 21.76 -0.14
N GLY A 105 -8.93 22.42 0.90
CA GLY A 105 -10.22 22.11 1.54
C GLY A 105 -10.20 20.94 2.54
N HIS A 106 -9.07 20.25 2.72
CA HIS A 106 -8.90 19.10 3.62
C HIS A 106 -7.62 19.26 4.44
N LEU A 107 -7.66 20.09 5.48
CA LEU A 107 -6.47 20.41 6.28
C LEU A 107 -6.38 19.64 7.60
N CYS A 108 -7.54 19.14 8.12
CA CYS A 108 -7.62 18.51 9.43
C CYS A 108 -8.48 17.22 9.45
N ASP A 109 -8.88 16.69 8.32
CA ASP A 109 -9.78 15.55 8.17
C ASP A 109 -9.14 14.35 7.43
N THR A 110 -7.81 14.28 7.42
CA THR A 110 -7.07 13.26 6.66
C THR A 110 -6.46 12.18 7.54
N LEU A 111 -6.11 11.04 6.94
CA LEU A 111 -5.40 9.96 7.62
C LEU A 111 -4.06 10.44 8.21
N ALA A 112 -3.37 11.35 7.52
CA ALA A 112 -2.14 11.96 8.01
C ALA A 112 -2.37 12.75 9.31
N ASN A 113 -3.48 13.50 9.41
CA ASN A 113 -3.82 14.26 10.61
C ASN A 113 -4.13 13.35 11.81
N ALA A 114 -4.87 12.25 11.59
CA ALA A 114 -5.15 11.23 12.60
C ALA A 114 -3.87 10.60 13.17
N LEU A 115 -2.93 10.26 12.28
CA LEU A 115 -1.63 9.72 12.69
C LEU A 115 -0.76 10.75 13.40
N ALA A 116 -0.73 11.99 12.91
CA ALA A 116 -0.01 13.07 13.59
C ALA A 116 -0.51 13.26 15.01
N TYR A 117 -1.84 13.22 15.24
CA TYR A 117 -2.43 13.28 16.58
C TYR A 117 -2.01 12.09 17.45
N ARG A 118 -2.13 10.86 16.93
CA ARG A 118 -1.76 9.64 17.67
C ARG A 118 -0.32 9.68 18.16
N TYR A 119 0.63 10.04 17.29
CA TYR A 119 2.05 10.06 17.65
C TYR A 119 2.40 11.29 18.52
N ALA A 120 1.78 12.45 18.30
CA ALA A 120 1.96 13.61 19.17
C ALA A 120 1.47 13.34 20.60
N ALA A 121 0.34 12.60 20.75
CA ALA A 121 -0.17 12.20 22.07
C ALA A 121 0.77 11.21 22.80
N ALA A 122 1.64 10.51 22.08
CA ALA A 122 2.68 9.62 22.63
C ALA A 122 4.05 10.30 22.79
N ASP A 123 4.16 11.61 22.50
CA ASP A 123 5.41 12.37 22.45
C ASP A 123 6.45 11.76 21.48
N GLU A 124 5.96 11.14 20.40
CA GLU A 124 6.78 10.52 19.36
C GLU A 124 6.78 11.38 18.09
N PRO A 125 7.94 11.91 17.65
CA PRO A 125 8.04 12.59 16.37
C PRO A 125 7.75 11.64 15.20
N PHE A 126 6.84 12.01 14.31
CA PHE A 126 6.41 11.15 13.20
C PHE A 126 6.14 11.93 11.93
N VAL A 127 6.61 11.41 10.80
CA VAL A 127 6.27 11.87 9.46
C VAL A 127 5.53 10.77 8.71
N PHE A 128 4.35 11.07 8.20
CA PHE A 128 3.54 10.11 7.47
C PHE A 128 4.11 9.83 6.07
N ARG A 129 4.55 8.59 5.83
CA ARG A 129 5.17 8.12 4.58
C ARG A 129 4.42 6.89 4.04
N PRO A 130 3.22 7.06 3.48
CA PRO A 130 2.47 5.92 2.95
C PRO A 130 3.14 5.34 1.70
N LEU A 131 3.03 4.02 1.55
CA LEU A 131 3.49 3.29 0.37
C LEU A 131 2.69 3.64 -0.90
N GLY A 132 1.50 4.18 -0.72
CA GLY A 132 0.62 4.67 -1.77
C GLY A 132 -0.56 5.39 -1.18
N ARG A 133 -1.34 6.03 -2.03
CA ARG A 133 -2.55 6.74 -1.60
C ARG A 133 -3.79 5.96 -2.01
N LEU A 134 -4.84 6.07 -1.22
CA LEU A 134 -6.20 5.77 -1.62
C LEU A 134 -6.94 7.08 -1.90
N ASP A 135 -7.89 7.03 -2.81
CA ASP A 135 -8.81 8.16 -3.05
C ASP A 135 -9.61 8.43 -1.76
N ARG A 136 -10.12 9.64 -1.62
CA ARG A 136 -10.90 10.06 -0.43
C ARG A 136 -11.99 9.05 -0.08
N ASN A 137 -12.77 8.63 -1.07
CA ASN A 137 -13.93 7.75 -0.90
C ASN A 137 -13.59 6.24 -1.04
N THR A 138 -12.33 5.88 -1.36
CA THR A 138 -11.85 4.49 -1.31
C THR A 138 -11.46 4.14 0.11
N SER A 139 -12.02 3.08 0.65
CA SER A 139 -11.70 2.54 1.99
C SER A 139 -10.64 1.42 1.90
N GLY A 140 -10.11 0.99 3.05
CA GLY A 140 -9.29 -0.21 3.19
C GLY A 140 -7.82 0.04 3.48
N VAL A 141 -6.97 -0.94 3.15
CA VAL A 141 -5.58 -1.01 3.59
C VAL A 141 -4.73 0.13 3.06
N VAL A 142 -4.07 0.84 3.99
CA VAL A 142 -2.97 1.77 3.74
C VAL A 142 -1.79 1.38 4.62
N VAL A 143 -0.60 1.22 4.03
CA VAL A 143 0.63 0.95 4.77
C VAL A 143 1.57 2.15 4.70
N ALA A 144 2.20 2.50 5.80
CA ALA A 144 3.19 3.56 5.88
C ALA A 144 4.46 3.09 6.59
N GLY A 145 5.60 3.63 6.15
CA GLY A 145 6.87 3.47 6.87
C GLY A 145 6.96 4.45 8.04
N LYS A 146 7.28 3.95 9.22
CA LYS A 146 7.50 4.76 10.44
C LYS A 146 8.89 5.41 10.42
N THR A 147 9.82 4.83 9.67
CA THR A 147 11.18 5.36 9.51
C THR A 147 11.49 5.62 8.04
N ARG A 148 12.54 6.42 7.78
CA ARG A 148 13.00 6.71 6.41
C ARG A 148 13.52 5.46 5.71
N ALA A 149 14.24 4.61 6.43
CA ALA A 149 14.77 3.37 5.88
C ALA A 149 13.66 2.37 5.58
N ALA A 150 12.69 2.18 6.48
CA ALA A 150 11.53 1.33 6.23
C ALA A 150 10.74 1.80 5.01
N SER A 151 10.47 3.11 4.91
CA SER A 151 9.80 3.70 3.74
C SER A 151 10.60 3.48 2.44
N GLY A 152 11.92 3.59 2.51
CA GLY A 152 12.82 3.29 1.38
C GLY A 152 12.77 1.83 0.95
N CYS A 153 12.73 0.89 1.90
CA CYS A 153 12.57 -0.55 1.64
C CYS A 153 11.22 -0.83 0.98
N LEU A 154 10.12 -0.31 1.54
CA LEU A 154 8.78 -0.46 0.99
C LEU A 154 8.68 0.07 -0.44
N GLY A 155 9.21 1.27 -0.69
CA GLY A 155 9.22 1.88 -2.03
C GLY A 155 10.01 1.06 -3.05
N ARG A 156 11.09 0.39 -2.62
CA ARG A 156 11.85 -0.53 -3.46
C ARG A 156 11.06 -1.79 -3.75
N SER A 157 10.49 -2.42 -2.73
CA SER A 157 9.67 -3.62 -2.89
C SER A 157 8.50 -3.37 -3.86
N LEU A 158 7.88 -2.18 -3.78
CA LEU A 158 6.84 -1.77 -4.74
C LEU A 158 7.39 -1.66 -6.17
N LYS A 159 8.57 -1.07 -6.38
CA LYS A 159 9.19 -0.96 -7.70
C LYS A 159 9.63 -2.30 -8.28
N GLN A 160 9.96 -3.25 -7.43
CA GLN A 160 10.35 -4.61 -7.82
C GLN A 160 9.14 -5.54 -8.06
N GLY A 161 7.90 -5.04 -7.90
CA GLY A 161 6.70 -5.85 -8.07
C GLY A 161 6.43 -6.84 -6.92
N LEU A 162 7.12 -6.69 -5.78
CA LEU A 162 6.98 -7.58 -4.62
C LEU A 162 5.79 -7.21 -3.71
N VAL A 163 5.08 -6.15 -4.04
CA VAL A 163 3.89 -5.69 -3.29
C VAL A 163 2.65 -5.98 -4.10
N THR A 164 1.80 -6.84 -3.56
CA THR A 164 0.51 -7.16 -4.18
C THR A 164 -0.61 -6.43 -3.46
N LYS A 165 -1.42 -5.68 -4.22
CA LYS A 165 -2.60 -4.94 -3.72
C LYS A 165 -3.84 -5.56 -4.32
N ARG A 166 -4.81 -5.94 -3.49
CA ARG A 166 -6.09 -6.49 -3.94
C ARG A 166 -7.22 -5.61 -3.49
N TYR A 167 -8.10 -5.31 -4.42
CA TYR A 167 -9.29 -4.48 -4.20
C TYR A 167 -10.52 -5.30 -4.53
N VAL A 168 -11.60 -5.01 -3.85
CA VAL A 168 -12.93 -5.45 -4.24
C VAL A 168 -13.73 -4.24 -4.70
N ALA A 169 -14.49 -4.43 -5.80
CA ALA A 169 -15.38 -3.42 -6.33
C ALA A 169 -16.73 -4.02 -6.71
N ILE A 170 -17.79 -3.23 -6.60
CA ILE A 170 -19.12 -3.54 -7.14
C ILE A 170 -19.29 -2.71 -8.40
N LEU A 171 -19.51 -3.36 -9.52
CA LEU A 171 -19.71 -2.73 -10.82
C LEU A 171 -21.20 -2.70 -11.19
N VAL A 172 -21.62 -1.71 -11.94
CA VAL A 172 -22.96 -1.65 -12.56
C VAL A 172 -22.94 -2.42 -13.87
N GLY A 173 -23.88 -3.33 -14.03
CA GLY A 173 -23.96 -4.28 -15.15
C GLY A 173 -23.45 -5.68 -14.77
N GLU A 174 -23.88 -6.70 -15.51
CA GLU A 174 -23.51 -8.09 -15.28
C GLU A 174 -22.45 -8.54 -16.28
N MET A 175 -21.25 -8.89 -15.79
CA MET A 175 -20.19 -9.53 -16.55
C MET A 175 -20.33 -11.06 -16.43
N THR A 176 -19.74 -11.80 -17.34
CA THR A 176 -19.72 -13.26 -17.25
C THR A 176 -18.81 -13.70 -16.09
N ALA A 177 -19.39 -14.47 -15.15
CA ALA A 177 -18.67 -15.06 -14.03
C ALA A 177 -18.12 -16.44 -14.43
N ASP A 178 -17.04 -16.47 -15.20
CA ASP A 178 -16.41 -17.69 -15.72
C ASP A 178 -15.19 -18.15 -14.90
N GLY A 179 -14.86 -17.42 -13.81
CA GLY A 179 -13.68 -17.65 -12.97
C GLY A 179 -12.36 -17.27 -13.65
N THR A 180 -12.41 -16.72 -14.87
CA THR A 180 -11.22 -16.36 -15.63
C THR A 180 -10.52 -15.13 -15.06
N LEU A 181 -9.20 -15.12 -15.14
CA LEU A 181 -8.41 -13.93 -14.89
C LEU A 181 -8.37 -13.08 -16.17
N HIS A 182 -8.81 -11.85 -16.06
CA HIS A 182 -8.79 -10.86 -17.13
C HIS A 182 -7.67 -9.85 -16.94
N SER A 183 -7.12 -9.35 -18.04
CA SER A 183 -6.13 -8.27 -18.08
C SER A 183 -6.69 -7.09 -18.86
N LEU A 184 -6.68 -5.92 -18.24
CA LEU A 184 -7.03 -4.65 -18.87
C LEU A 184 -5.81 -3.75 -18.93
N GLU A 185 -5.32 -3.52 -20.14
CA GLU A 185 -4.20 -2.61 -20.43
C GLU A 185 -4.72 -1.42 -21.22
N ALA A 186 -4.87 -0.29 -20.55
CA ALA A 186 -5.43 0.92 -21.14
C ALA A 186 -4.71 2.14 -20.55
N PRO A 187 -3.85 2.85 -21.32
CA PRO A 187 -3.12 4.00 -20.84
C PRO A 187 -4.05 5.09 -20.31
N ILE A 188 -3.66 5.73 -19.22
CA ILE A 188 -4.45 6.77 -18.55
C ILE A 188 -3.76 8.11 -18.68
N TYR A 189 -4.52 9.15 -19.05
CA TYR A 189 -4.04 10.52 -19.12
C TYR A 189 -4.94 11.50 -18.36
N HIS A 190 -4.44 12.69 -18.15
CA HIS A 190 -5.20 13.81 -17.62
C HIS A 190 -5.64 14.72 -18.77
N PRO A 191 -6.95 14.81 -19.07
CA PRO A 191 -7.42 15.77 -20.06
C PRO A 191 -7.05 17.21 -19.66
N SER A 192 -6.63 18.03 -20.62
CA SER A 192 -6.20 19.42 -20.40
C SER A 192 -7.30 20.38 -19.97
N THR A 193 -8.53 19.93 -19.92
CA THR A 193 -9.75 20.71 -19.60
C THR A 193 -9.88 21.08 -18.11
N GLY A 194 -8.88 20.74 -17.26
CA GLY A 194 -8.94 20.98 -15.83
C GLY A 194 -9.78 19.92 -15.07
N GLY A 195 -9.73 19.98 -13.73
CA GLY A 195 -10.46 19.06 -12.86
C GLY A 195 -9.67 17.79 -12.50
N ILE A 196 -10.34 16.89 -11.76
CA ILE A 196 -9.72 15.67 -11.21
C ILE A 196 -9.90 14.45 -12.11
N LYS A 197 -10.76 14.53 -13.13
CA LYS A 197 -11.13 13.42 -14.00
C LYS A 197 -9.94 12.94 -14.82
N ARG A 198 -9.81 11.63 -14.97
CA ARG A 198 -8.85 10.95 -15.84
C ARG A 198 -9.61 10.30 -16.99
N ALA A 199 -8.90 9.98 -18.06
CA ALA A 199 -9.48 9.26 -19.21
C ALA A 199 -8.50 8.20 -19.72
N VAL A 200 -9.04 7.18 -20.39
CA VAL A 200 -8.25 6.26 -21.18
C VAL A 200 -7.88 6.97 -22.50
N GLY A 201 -6.63 6.85 -22.89
CA GLY A 201 -6.13 7.33 -24.18
C GLY A 201 -5.41 6.22 -24.92
N ASP A 202 -5.14 6.46 -26.18
CA ASP A 202 -4.24 5.61 -26.96
C ASP A 202 -2.78 5.81 -26.51
N PRO A 203 -1.86 4.88 -26.79
CA PRO A 203 -0.44 5.05 -26.43
C PRO A 203 0.20 6.32 -26.97
N GLU A 204 -0.31 6.86 -28.08
CA GLU A 204 0.14 8.10 -28.72
C GLU A 204 -0.51 9.37 -28.10
N THR A 205 -1.49 9.23 -27.23
CA THR A 205 -2.13 10.36 -26.55
C THR A 205 -1.12 11.07 -25.66
N ASN A 206 -0.93 12.38 -25.88
CA ASN A 206 0.02 13.16 -25.10
C ASN A 206 -0.29 13.10 -23.60
N GLY A 207 0.72 12.71 -22.79
CA GLY A 207 0.60 12.55 -21.35
C GLY A 207 -0.08 11.26 -20.90
N ALA A 208 -0.40 10.34 -21.83
CA ALA A 208 -0.91 9.02 -21.45
C ALA A 208 0.21 8.17 -20.84
N VAL A 209 -0.09 7.54 -19.71
CA VAL A 209 0.83 6.71 -18.96
C VAL A 209 0.30 5.29 -18.90
N TYR A 210 1.16 4.32 -19.19
CA TYR A 210 0.82 2.91 -19.12
C TYR A 210 0.12 2.56 -17.81
N ALA A 211 -1.00 1.85 -17.91
CA ALA A 211 -1.79 1.35 -16.81
C ALA A 211 -2.30 -0.05 -17.10
N LYS A 212 -2.15 -0.95 -16.12
CA LYS A 212 -2.59 -2.34 -16.20
C LYS A 212 -3.31 -2.75 -14.93
N THR A 213 -4.47 -3.36 -15.11
CA THR A 213 -5.30 -3.93 -14.05
C THR A 213 -5.62 -5.37 -14.38
N LEU A 214 -5.35 -6.27 -13.45
CA LEU A 214 -5.87 -7.64 -13.49
C LEU A 214 -7.16 -7.69 -12.70
N TYR A 215 -8.16 -8.48 -13.16
CA TYR A 215 -9.40 -8.66 -12.41
C TYR A 215 -10.03 -10.02 -12.66
N ARG A 216 -10.83 -10.47 -11.70
CA ARG A 216 -11.64 -11.68 -11.77
C ARG A 216 -13.05 -11.37 -11.29
N VAL A 217 -14.05 -11.86 -12.00
CA VAL A 217 -15.44 -11.79 -11.56
C VAL A 217 -15.68 -12.83 -10.47
N LEU A 218 -16.10 -12.38 -9.30
CA LEU A 218 -16.40 -13.23 -8.16
C LEU A 218 -17.87 -13.69 -8.15
N ALA A 219 -18.78 -12.79 -8.51
CA ALA A 219 -20.21 -13.06 -8.57
C ALA A 219 -20.93 -12.01 -9.43
N THR A 220 -22.12 -12.38 -9.92
CA THR A 220 -23.06 -11.48 -10.57
C THR A 220 -24.44 -11.61 -9.93
N GLY A 221 -25.20 -10.55 -9.96
CA GLY A 221 -26.58 -10.56 -9.44
C GLY A 221 -27.20 -9.17 -9.44
N ASN A 222 -28.51 -9.15 -9.64
CA ASN A 222 -29.33 -7.92 -9.58
C ASN A 222 -28.78 -6.77 -10.42
N GLY A 223 -28.29 -7.06 -11.63
CA GLY A 223 -27.73 -6.05 -12.54
C GLY A 223 -26.36 -5.53 -12.15
N HIS A 224 -25.62 -6.25 -11.30
CA HIS A 224 -24.31 -5.86 -10.79
C HIS A 224 -23.30 -6.99 -10.85
N THR A 225 -22.03 -6.63 -10.79
CA THR A 225 -20.89 -7.57 -10.75
C THR A 225 -20.01 -7.26 -9.56
N LEU A 226 -19.68 -8.28 -8.78
CA LEU A 226 -18.64 -8.23 -7.75
C LEU A 226 -17.32 -8.68 -8.36
N VAL A 227 -16.30 -7.84 -8.32
CA VAL A 227 -14.97 -8.14 -8.88
C VAL A 227 -13.88 -8.02 -7.85
N LEU A 228 -12.91 -8.92 -7.93
CA LEU A 228 -11.59 -8.74 -7.34
C LEU A 228 -10.68 -8.09 -8.36
N CYS A 229 -9.94 -7.06 -7.95
CA CYS A 229 -9.04 -6.32 -8.81
C CYS A 229 -7.64 -6.27 -8.23
N GLN A 230 -6.64 -6.44 -9.09
CA GLN A 230 -5.22 -6.24 -8.76
C GLN A 230 -4.62 -5.22 -9.71
N PRO A 231 -4.45 -3.95 -9.29
CA PRO A 231 -3.74 -2.98 -10.10
C PRO A 231 -2.23 -3.30 -10.11
N VAL A 232 -1.70 -3.62 -11.29
CA VAL A 232 -0.26 -3.82 -11.51
C VAL A 232 0.48 -2.49 -11.49
N THR A 233 -0.18 -1.44 -11.93
CA THR A 233 0.27 -0.04 -11.86
C THR A 233 -0.61 0.75 -10.90
N GLY A 234 -0.15 1.92 -10.43
CA GLY A 234 -0.88 2.75 -9.46
C GLY A 234 -1.17 4.16 -10.00
N ARG A 235 -2.01 4.29 -11.04
CA ARG A 235 -2.39 5.60 -11.59
C ARG A 235 -3.59 6.16 -10.83
N THR A 236 -3.68 7.48 -10.81
CA THR A 236 -4.81 8.18 -10.18
C THR A 236 -6.13 7.70 -10.79
N HIS A 237 -7.08 7.29 -9.92
CA HIS A 237 -8.39 6.76 -10.30
C HIS A 237 -8.36 5.52 -11.22
N GLN A 238 -7.24 4.79 -11.28
CA GLN A 238 -7.02 3.73 -12.28
C GLN A 238 -8.20 2.74 -12.39
N LEU A 239 -8.60 2.10 -11.29
CA LEU A 239 -9.69 1.12 -11.30
C LEU A 239 -11.02 1.75 -11.75
N ARG A 240 -11.30 2.96 -11.30
CA ARG A 240 -12.52 3.71 -11.63
C ARG A 240 -12.59 4.03 -13.12
N VAL A 241 -11.48 4.51 -13.69
CA VAL A 241 -11.35 4.82 -15.13
C VAL A 241 -11.44 3.56 -15.96
N HIS A 242 -10.71 2.51 -15.58
CA HIS A 242 -10.64 1.26 -16.31
C HIS A 242 -12.00 0.58 -16.41
N PHE A 243 -12.74 0.42 -15.31
CA PHE A 243 -14.05 -0.21 -15.35
C PHE A 243 -15.10 0.65 -16.05
N SER A 244 -15.02 1.97 -15.92
CA SER A 244 -15.88 2.86 -16.70
C SER A 244 -15.62 2.75 -18.21
N HIS A 245 -14.35 2.61 -18.61
CA HIS A 245 -13.95 2.40 -20.01
C HIS A 245 -14.50 1.07 -20.58
N LEU A 246 -14.55 0.02 -19.76
CA LEU A 246 -15.15 -1.26 -20.15
C LEU A 246 -16.68 -1.21 -20.25
N GLY A 247 -17.31 -0.10 -19.87
CA GLY A 247 -18.79 0.02 -19.85
C GLY A 247 -19.41 -0.49 -18.55
N TYR A 248 -18.62 -0.86 -17.54
CA TYR A 248 -19.06 -1.36 -16.23
C TYR A 248 -18.56 -0.42 -15.11
N PRO A 249 -19.06 0.81 -14.99
CA PRO A 249 -18.61 1.75 -13.99
C PRO A 249 -18.83 1.21 -12.57
N ILE A 250 -18.01 1.65 -11.61
CA ILE A 250 -18.17 1.28 -10.21
C ILE A 250 -19.47 1.88 -9.67
N LEU A 251 -20.23 1.09 -8.92
CA LEU A 251 -21.48 1.52 -8.28
C LEU A 251 -21.23 2.75 -7.38
N GLY A 252 -22.06 3.80 -7.54
CA GLY A 252 -21.95 5.04 -6.77
C GLY A 252 -20.81 5.96 -7.18
N ASP A 253 -20.09 5.66 -8.26
CA ASP A 253 -19.05 6.55 -8.78
C ASP A 253 -19.67 7.72 -9.55
N ASP A 254 -19.71 8.89 -8.93
CA ASP A 254 -20.28 10.12 -9.46
C ASP A 254 -19.44 10.80 -10.55
N ILE A 255 -18.16 10.44 -10.67
CA ILE A 255 -17.22 11.00 -11.66
C ILE A 255 -17.19 10.18 -12.94
N TYR A 256 -17.17 8.85 -12.81
CA TYR A 256 -17.00 7.93 -13.95
C TYR A 256 -18.23 7.08 -14.26
N GLY A 257 -19.25 7.14 -13.43
CA GLY A 257 -20.51 6.43 -13.56
C GLY A 257 -21.69 7.33 -13.25
N LYS A 258 -22.55 6.87 -12.34
CA LYS A 258 -23.72 7.60 -11.85
C LYS A 258 -23.81 7.45 -10.34
N ALA A 259 -24.25 8.52 -9.66
CA ALA A 259 -24.62 8.44 -8.26
C ALA A 259 -25.71 7.35 -8.05
N SER A 260 -25.68 6.71 -6.90
CA SER A 260 -26.60 5.63 -6.57
C SER A 260 -27.21 5.84 -5.19
N PRO A 261 -28.51 5.56 -5.00
CA PRO A 261 -29.11 5.62 -3.66
C PRO A 261 -28.62 4.49 -2.73
N ARG A 262 -27.97 3.45 -3.28
CA ARG A 262 -27.39 2.34 -2.51
C ARG A 262 -26.00 2.64 -1.94
N MET A 263 -25.28 3.56 -2.57
CA MET A 263 -23.89 3.91 -2.21
C MET A 263 -23.70 5.41 -2.43
N ASP A 264 -23.34 6.14 -1.39
CA ASP A 264 -23.05 7.58 -1.46
C ASP A 264 -21.61 7.89 -1.95
N ARG A 265 -20.89 6.84 -2.33
CA ARG A 265 -19.51 6.84 -2.83
C ARG A 265 -19.30 5.70 -3.83
N HIS A 266 -18.17 5.71 -4.54
CA HIS A 266 -17.81 4.55 -5.35
C HIS A 266 -17.55 3.31 -4.46
N ALA A 267 -18.18 2.19 -4.79
CA ALA A 267 -18.10 0.92 -4.10
C ALA A 267 -16.74 0.24 -4.40
N LEU A 268 -15.67 0.81 -3.85
CA LEU A 268 -14.28 0.35 -4.01
C LEU A 268 -13.59 0.29 -2.65
N HIS A 269 -12.97 -0.85 -2.37
CA HIS A 269 -12.29 -1.12 -1.12
C HIS A 269 -10.94 -1.82 -1.34
N ALA A 270 -9.88 -1.28 -0.76
CA ALA A 270 -8.55 -1.91 -0.73
C ALA A 270 -8.57 -3.05 0.29
N LEU A 271 -8.95 -4.25 -0.16
CA LEU A 271 -9.25 -5.41 0.66
C LEU A 271 -8.01 -5.96 1.36
N SER A 272 -6.93 -6.14 0.61
CA SER A 272 -5.68 -6.69 1.16
C SER A 272 -4.43 -6.12 0.49
N LEU A 273 -3.34 -6.19 1.23
CA LEU A 273 -2.02 -5.85 0.75
C LEU A 273 -1.02 -6.86 1.29
N SER A 274 -0.24 -7.48 0.40
CA SER A 274 0.87 -8.37 0.74
C SER A 274 2.18 -7.69 0.39
N LEU A 275 3.12 -7.64 1.34
CA LEU A 275 4.41 -7.00 1.14
C LEU A 275 5.51 -7.69 1.95
N PRO A 276 6.76 -7.72 1.45
CA PRO A 276 7.88 -8.15 2.29
C PRO A 276 8.13 -7.14 3.41
N MET A 277 8.33 -7.65 4.62
CA MET A 277 8.67 -6.81 5.77
C MET A 277 9.96 -6.05 5.53
N PRO A 278 10.06 -4.76 5.91
CA PRO A 278 11.31 -4.05 5.89
C PRO A 278 12.39 -4.83 6.64
N PHE A 279 13.58 -4.94 6.02
CA PHE A 279 14.74 -5.63 6.60
C PHE A 279 14.59 -7.15 6.81
N ALA A 280 13.51 -7.79 6.39
CA ALA A 280 13.34 -9.24 6.51
C ALA A 280 14.50 -10.02 5.87
N ARG A 281 15.03 -9.55 4.73
CA ARG A 281 16.23 -10.13 4.07
C ARG A 281 17.53 -10.02 4.87
N MET A 282 17.54 -9.31 5.96
CA MET A 282 18.71 -9.20 6.85
C MET A 282 18.67 -10.26 7.96
N ARG A 283 17.58 -11.01 8.07
CA ARG A 283 17.48 -12.16 8.96
C ARG A 283 18.04 -13.38 8.23
N GLU A 284 18.97 -14.08 8.85
CA GLU A 284 19.62 -15.26 8.30
C GLU A 284 18.65 -16.43 8.06
N ASP A 285 17.46 -16.36 8.67
CA ASP A 285 16.41 -17.38 8.65
C ASP A 285 15.36 -17.19 7.55
N VAL A 286 15.44 -16.12 6.74
CA VAL A 286 14.47 -15.88 5.67
C VAL A 286 14.96 -16.50 4.37
N ALA A 287 14.30 -17.57 3.94
CA ALA A 287 14.50 -18.21 2.65
C ALA A 287 14.26 -17.24 1.47
N GLU A 288 14.89 -17.53 0.33
CA GLU A 288 14.73 -16.76 -0.91
C GLU A 288 13.22 -16.59 -1.23
N TYR A 289 12.81 -15.34 -1.50
CA TYR A 289 11.39 -15.01 -1.69
C TYR A 289 10.77 -15.81 -2.84
N ALA A 290 10.13 -16.92 -2.51
CA ALA A 290 9.15 -17.54 -3.38
C ALA A 290 7.90 -16.63 -3.49
N SER A 291 6.99 -16.92 -4.41
CA SER A 291 5.68 -16.24 -4.48
C SER A 291 5.09 -16.10 -3.06
N PRO A 292 4.60 -14.91 -2.67
CA PRO A 292 4.28 -14.59 -1.26
C PRO A 292 3.17 -15.47 -0.65
N LEU A 293 2.53 -16.33 -1.43
CA LEU A 293 1.45 -17.19 -0.96
C LEU A 293 1.73 -18.69 -1.15
N VAL A 294 2.79 -19.07 -1.87
CA VAL A 294 3.15 -20.48 -2.06
C VAL A 294 3.68 -21.06 -0.75
N GLY A 295 3.12 -22.18 -0.32
CA GLY A 295 3.56 -22.89 0.87
C GLY A 295 3.09 -22.31 2.21
N LEU A 296 2.39 -21.16 2.25
CA LEU A 296 1.85 -20.64 3.50
C LEU A 296 0.84 -21.62 4.13
N ASN A 297 0.94 -21.81 5.45
CA ASN A 297 -0.06 -22.53 6.23
C ASN A 297 -1.40 -21.76 6.14
N PRO A 298 -2.51 -22.43 5.76
CA PRO A 298 -3.85 -21.81 5.68
C PRO A 298 -4.36 -21.25 7.01
N ASP A 299 -3.85 -21.74 8.14
CA ASP A 299 -4.27 -21.34 9.49
C ASP A 299 -3.48 -20.12 10.02
N LEU A 300 -2.54 -19.56 9.26
CA LEU A 300 -1.82 -18.37 9.69
C LEU A 300 -2.78 -17.18 9.83
N PRO A 301 -2.68 -16.42 10.91
CA PRO A 301 -3.50 -15.22 11.08
C PRO A 301 -3.05 -14.13 10.09
N LEU A 302 -4.03 -13.46 9.48
CA LEU A 302 -3.78 -12.23 8.73
C LEU A 302 -3.45 -11.08 9.68
N ASN A 303 -2.88 -10.01 9.13
CA ASN A 303 -2.39 -8.84 9.87
C ASN A 303 -1.25 -9.16 10.86
N LEU A 304 -0.51 -10.23 10.62
CA LEU A 304 0.74 -10.55 11.33
C LEU A 304 1.82 -10.93 10.32
N PRO A 305 3.10 -10.70 10.64
CA PRO A 305 4.21 -11.17 9.83
C PRO A 305 4.25 -12.70 9.76
N THR A 306 4.52 -13.22 8.59
CA THR A 306 4.66 -14.66 8.35
C THR A 306 6.12 -15.09 8.42
N PRO A 307 6.41 -16.39 8.64
CA PRO A 307 7.79 -16.91 8.74
C PRO A 307 8.64 -16.66 7.49
N ASP A 308 8.03 -16.51 6.32
CA ASP A 308 8.69 -16.15 5.06
C ASP A 308 9.07 -14.67 4.94
N GLY A 309 8.84 -13.88 5.99
CA GLY A 309 9.19 -12.47 6.04
C GLY A 309 8.21 -11.53 5.31
N TYR A 310 6.99 -11.98 5.04
CA TYR A 310 5.91 -11.15 4.51
C TYR A 310 4.93 -10.68 5.58
N LEU A 311 4.25 -9.58 5.30
CA LEU A 311 3.04 -9.15 5.98
C LEU A 311 1.87 -9.24 4.99
N HIS A 312 0.84 -9.99 5.36
CA HIS A 312 -0.42 -10.07 4.64
C HIS A 312 -1.49 -9.35 5.44
N THR A 313 -1.80 -8.12 5.02
CA THR A 313 -2.85 -7.31 5.67
C THR A 313 -4.20 -7.56 5.02
N TRP A 314 -5.24 -7.47 5.83
CA TRP A 314 -6.62 -7.55 5.41
C TRP A 314 -7.46 -6.53 6.17
N ALA A 315 -8.22 -5.72 5.42
CA ALA A 315 -9.20 -4.80 5.98
C ALA A 315 -10.60 -5.38 5.80
N PRO A 316 -11.43 -5.45 6.86
CA PRO A 316 -12.83 -5.84 6.71
C PRO A 316 -13.57 -4.85 5.81
N LEU A 317 -14.57 -5.34 5.09
CA LEU A 317 -15.45 -4.45 4.32
C LEU A 317 -16.11 -3.44 5.26
N PRO A 318 -16.25 -2.19 4.86
CA PRO A 318 -17.08 -1.24 5.60
C PRO A 318 -18.57 -1.59 5.44
N THR A 319 -19.37 -1.21 6.43
CA THR A 319 -20.78 -1.62 6.56
C THR A 319 -21.61 -1.35 5.31
N ASP A 320 -21.38 -0.23 4.62
CA ASP A 320 -22.07 0.12 3.38
C ASP A 320 -21.80 -0.91 2.25
N MET A 321 -20.55 -1.37 2.13
CA MET A 321 -20.19 -2.40 1.15
C MET A 321 -20.65 -3.80 1.58
N GLU A 322 -20.56 -4.13 2.87
CA GLU A 322 -21.10 -5.40 3.39
C GLU A 322 -22.60 -5.53 3.08
N GLN A 323 -23.37 -4.47 3.34
CA GLN A 323 -24.80 -4.45 3.05
C GLN A 323 -25.06 -4.56 1.53
N ALA A 324 -24.32 -3.79 0.72
CA ALA A 324 -24.47 -3.87 -0.72
C ALA A 324 -24.16 -5.25 -1.29
N VAL A 325 -23.11 -5.92 -0.78
CA VAL A 325 -22.78 -7.30 -1.17
C VAL A 325 -23.88 -8.27 -0.74
N ALA A 326 -24.44 -8.11 0.45
CA ALA A 326 -25.52 -8.98 0.94
C ALA A 326 -26.81 -8.82 0.13
N ASP A 327 -27.12 -7.62 -0.29
CA ASP A 327 -28.34 -7.31 -1.04
C ASP A 327 -28.27 -7.71 -2.53
N LEU A 328 -27.07 -7.64 -3.11
CA LEU A 328 -26.90 -7.77 -4.55
C LEU A 328 -26.44 -9.17 -4.99
N PHE A 329 -25.74 -9.91 -4.14
CA PHE A 329 -25.08 -11.15 -4.54
C PHE A 329 -25.49 -12.34 -3.66
N PRO A 330 -25.36 -13.59 -4.15
CA PRO A 330 -25.59 -14.78 -3.36
C PRO A 330 -24.61 -14.90 -2.17
N GLN A 331 -24.98 -15.70 -1.17
CA GLN A 331 -24.22 -15.83 0.08
C GLN A 331 -22.78 -16.29 -0.12
N GLU A 332 -22.52 -17.11 -1.12
CA GLU A 332 -21.20 -17.63 -1.48
C GLU A 332 -20.22 -16.49 -1.83
N ALA A 333 -20.71 -15.40 -2.39
CA ALA A 333 -19.91 -14.23 -2.70
C ALA A 333 -19.31 -13.56 -1.44
N ARG A 334 -20.04 -13.60 -0.31
CA ARG A 334 -19.54 -13.12 0.99
C ARG A 334 -18.43 -14.01 1.53
N LEU A 335 -18.60 -15.33 1.40
CA LEU A 335 -17.59 -16.31 1.83
C LEU A 335 -16.28 -16.17 1.03
N ALA A 336 -16.37 -15.85 -0.26
CA ALA A 336 -15.22 -15.56 -1.10
C ALA A 336 -14.41 -14.31 -0.67
N LEU A 337 -14.94 -13.52 0.25
CA LEU A 337 -14.28 -12.35 0.84
C LEU A 337 -13.91 -12.54 2.32
N ALA A 338 -13.94 -13.77 2.82
CA ALA A 338 -13.58 -14.05 4.21
C ALA A 338 -12.07 -13.82 4.47
N PRO A 339 -11.67 -13.24 5.61
CA PRO A 339 -10.29 -12.89 5.91
C PRO A 339 -9.45 -14.13 6.31
N THR A 340 -9.14 -15.00 5.35
CA THR A 340 -8.30 -16.20 5.56
C THR A 340 -7.15 -16.26 4.56
N VAL A 341 -6.07 -16.96 4.90
CA VAL A 341 -4.97 -17.22 3.95
C VAL A 341 -5.46 -18.08 2.78
N THR A 342 -6.40 -18.98 3.01
CA THR A 342 -7.05 -19.75 1.94
C THR A 342 -7.74 -18.83 0.94
N THR A 343 -8.48 -17.84 1.41
CA THR A 343 -9.11 -16.83 0.56
C THR A 343 -8.03 -16.00 -0.17
N LEU A 344 -6.96 -15.56 0.50
CA LEU A 344 -5.86 -14.86 -0.15
C LEU A 344 -5.24 -15.67 -1.29
N LYS A 345 -5.03 -16.98 -1.10
CA LYS A 345 -4.52 -17.89 -2.13
C LYS A 345 -5.51 -18.01 -3.30
N ALA A 346 -6.80 -18.21 -3.00
CA ALA A 346 -7.84 -18.29 -4.02
C ALA A 346 -7.99 -17.00 -4.83
N LEU A 347 -7.65 -15.86 -4.21
CA LEU A 347 -7.68 -14.54 -4.82
C LEU A 347 -6.33 -14.13 -5.46
N ASP A 348 -5.31 -15.00 -5.42
CA ASP A 348 -4.04 -14.68 -6.06
C ASP A 348 -4.18 -14.75 -7.58
N VAL A 349 -3.80 -13.67 -8.22
CA VAL A 349 -3.85 -13.51 -9.68
C VAL A 349 -2.43 -13.52 -10.29
N SER A 350 -1.41 -13.85 -9.49
CA SER A 350 0.00 -13.84 -9.92
C SER A 350 0.44 -15.14 -10.62
N GLU A 351 -0.39 -16.20 -10.59
CA GLU A 351 -0.07 -17.53 -11.14
C GLU A 351 -0.72 -17.83 -12.51
N ALA A 352 -1.15 -16.82 -13.23
CA ALA A 352 -1.73 -16.99 -14.56
C ALA A 352 -0.78 -16.53 -15.67
#